data_b33baa6544f2ea529d3ab07a24305444
#
_entry.id   b33baa6544f2ea529d3ab07a24305444
#
_cell.length_a   1.000
_cell.length_b   1.000
_cell.length_c   1.000
_cell.angle_alpha   90.00
_cell.angle_beta   90.00
_cell.angle_gamma   90.00
#
_symmetry.space_group_name_H-M   'P 1'
#
loop_
_entity.id
_entity.type
_entity.pdbx_description
1 polymer ?
#
loop_
_entity_poly.entity_id
_entity_poly.type
_entity_poly.pdbx_seq_one_letter_code
_entity_poly.pdbx_strand_id
1 'polypeptide(L)'
;MKNFNEKNNVNKFLGAVKILTIQLALILLSLIAIAPNGGALVFCAEKENPLLEETKLTNASKYKMAIVIDDFGCDRHGVQEMLDLNCRLTCAIMPCLEFSEEDAKNAHAKGHEVILHMPMESYGRLPEHWYGPLYIKNTDSPEIAKQKLEQGLNSVPYADAVNIHMGTAVCQNKNLMQGILEYTKGKNLVFLDSRTIEGSVCKSVGDQVGANVLERDLFLEVGGPSYRQATESLTKAVNICKEKGSAIVIGHVGPVGTNQTARAIKDFLPILSQEGIEVVPLSKLSALAV
;
A
#
# COMPACT_ATOMS: atom_id res chain seq x y z
N MET A 1 15.05 14.80 -38.63
CA MET A 1 15.62 14.20 -37.37
C MET A 1 14.90 12.93 -36.88
N LYS A 2 14.07 12.25 -37.69
CA LYS A 2 13.36 11.01 -37.28
C LYS A 2 14.09 9.69 -37.66
N ASN A 3 15.13 9.72 -38.48
CA ASN A 3 15.76 8.49 -39.00
C ASN A 3 17.00 8.02 -38.24
N PHE A 4 17.40 8.67 -37.15
CA PHE A 4 18.61 8.27 -36.39
C PHE A 4 18.30 7.33 -35.21
N ASN A 5 17.09 7.36 -34.68
CA ASN A 5 16.69 6.51 -33.53
C ASN A 5 16.28 5.08 -33.91
N GLU A 6 15.76 4.86 -35.14
CA GLU A 6 15.36 3.52 -35.55
C GLU A 6 16.53 2.58 -35.84
N LYS A 7 17.63 3.11 -36.40
CA LYS A 7 18.84 2.29 -36.67
C LYS A 7 19.55 1.79 -35.40
N ASN A 8 19.49 2.56 -34.30
CA ASN A 8 20.12 2.14 -33.04
C ASN A 8 19.33 1.03 -32.32
N ASN A 9 18.01 0.99 -32.46
CA ASN A 9 17.18 -0.08 -31.86
C ASN A 9 17.28 -1.40 -32.63
N VAL A 10 17.39 -1.34 -33.96
CA VAL A 10 17.57 -2.56 -34.81
C VAL A 10 18.94 -3.20 -34.55
N ASN A 11 19.98 -2.40 -34.36
CA ASN A 11 21.33 -2.92 -34.09
C ASN A 11 21.46 -3.55 -32.67
N LYS A 12 20.74 -3.04 -31.68
CA LYS A 12 20.65 -3.66 -30.35
C LYS A 12 19.88 -4.99 -30.38
N PHE A 13 18.82 -5.08 -31.18
CA PHE A 13 18.03 -6.29 -31.31
C PHE A 13 18.81 -7.39 -32.08
N LEU A 14 19.53 -7.05 -33.12
CA LEU A 14 20.40 -7.96 -33.87
C LEU A 14 21.60 -8.45 -33.04
N GLY A 15 22.11 -7.62 -32.10
CA GLY A 15 23.15 -8.02 -31.17
C GLY A 15 22.67 -9.07 -30.15
N ALA A 16 21.49 -8.90 -29.61
CA ALA A 16 20.89 -9.84 -28.65
C ALA A 16 20.56 -11.21 -29.31
N VAL A 17 20.08 -11.21 -30.55
CA VAL A 17 19.77 -12.46 -31.29
C VAL A 17 21.06 -13.23 -31.61
N LYS A 18 22.19 -12.55 -31.97
CA LYS A 18 23.46 -13.21 -32.21
C LYS A 18 24.07 -13.85 -30.96
N ILE A 19 23.91 -13.25 -29.82
CA ILE A 19 24.41 -13.81 -28.53
C ILE A 19 23.61 -15.07 -28.17
N LEU A 20 22.29 -15.06 -28.39
CA LEU A 20 21.43 -16.21 -28.09
C LEU A 20 21.72 -17.42 -28.99
N THR A 21 22.04 -17.21 -30.29
CA THR A 21 22.37 -18.28 -31.23
C THR A 21 23.75 -18.89 -30.97
N ILE A 22 24.72 -18.13 -30.48
CA ILE A 22 26.04 -18.64 -30.09
C ILE A 22 25.94 -19.49 -28.81
N GLN A 23 25.11 -19.12 -27.86
CA GLN A 23 24.88 -19.90 -26.65
C GLN A 23 24.15 -21.23 -26.91
N LEU A 24 23.20 -21.29 -27.84
CA LEU A 24 22.56 -22.54 -28.24
C LEU A 24 23.56 -23.49 -28.98
N ALA A 25 24.45 -22.97 -29.78
CA ALA A 25 25.45 -23.77 -30.49
C ALA A 25 26.49 -24.40 -29.57
N LEU A 26 26.85 -23.72 -28.48
CA LEU A 26 27.81 -24.25 -27.48
C LEU A 26 27.18 -25.34 -26.58
N ILE A 27 25.89 -25.34 -26.38
CA ILE A 27 25.16 -26.37 -25.63
C ILE A 27 24.98 -27.66 -26.46
N LEU A 28 24.87 -27.56 -27.78
CA LEU A 28 24.76 -28.74 -28.66
C LEU A 28 26.09 -29.44 -28.93
N LEU A 29 27.23 -28.78 -28.78
CA LEU A 29 28.56 -29.40 -28.97
C LEU A 29 29.07 -30.19 -27.76
N SER A 30 28.41 -30.11 -26.61
CA SER A 30 28.76 -30.87 -25.41
C SER A 30 28.10 -32.25 -25.29
N LEU A 31 27.26 -32.64 -26.27
CA LEU A 31 26.50 -33.89 -26.26
C LEU A 31 27.01 -35.02 -27.19
N ILE A 32 28.14 -34.86 -27.85
CA ILE A 32 28.72 -35.92 -28.67
C ILE A 32 30.16 -36.21 -28.23
N ALA A 33 30.33 -37.02 -27.19
CA ALA A 33 31.52 -37.79 -26.93
C ALA A 33 31.12 -39.21 -26.53
N ILE A 34 30.97 -40.07 -27.54
CA ILE A 34 30.83 -41.52 -27.34
C ILE A 34 32.24 -42.08 -27.17
N ALA A 35 32.57 -42.57 -25.97
CA ALA A 35 33.79 -43.34 -25.72
C ALA A 35 33.49 -44.84 -25.81
N PRO A 36 34.30 -45.64 -26.47
CA PRO A 36 34.28 -47.10 -26.35
C PRO A 36 35.14 -47.56 -25.17
N ASN A 37 34.55 -48.46 -24.39
CA ASN A 37 35.20 -49.33 -23.39
C ASN A 37 35.48 -48.78 -21.98
N GLY A 38 34.70 -49.31 -21.04
CA GLY A 38 35.18 -49.77 -19.74
C GLY A 38 35.30 -48.73 -18.63
N GLY A 39 34.34 -48.76 -17.72
CA GLY A 39 34.50 -48.47 -16.30
C GLY A 39 35.22 -47.16 -15.91
N ALA A 40 34.49 -46.09 -15.69
CA ALA A 40 35.05 -44.95 -14.95
C ALA A 40 33.94 -44.34 -14.05
N LEU A 41 34.26 -44.27 -12.79
CA LEU A 41 33.52 -43.46 -11.79
C LEU A 41 33.44 -42.00 -12.25
N VAL A 42 32.20 -41.53 -12.46
CA VAL A 42 31.98 -40.13 -12.73
C VAL A 42 31.97 -39.39 -11.42
N PHE A 43 33.03 -38.67 -11.12
CA PHE A 43 33.00 -37.57 -10.17
C PHE A 43 32.27 -36.38 -10.85
N CYS A 44 31.04 -36.17 -10.50
CA CYS A 44 30.36 -34.89 -10.76
C CYS A 44 31.01 -33.82 -9.87
N ALA A 45 32.00 -33.13 -10.39
CA ALA A 45 32.38 -31.82 -9.86
C ALA A 45 31.34 -30.83 -10.41
N GLU A 46 30.35 -30.45 -9.61
CA GLU A 46 29.55 -29.28 -9.85
C GLU A 46 30.50 -28.07 -9.88
N LYS A 47 30.85 -27.62 -11.08
CA LYS A 47 31.42 -26.29 -11.24
C LYS A 47 30.31 -25.31 -11.01
N GLU A 48 30.22 -24.75 -9.82
CA GLU A 48 29.44 -23.55 -9.55
C GLU A 48 29.83 -22.50 -10.59
N ASN A 49 28.81 -22.03 -11.32
CA ASN A 49 28.99 -21.04 -12.36
C ASN A 49 29.04 -19.66 -11.67
N PRO A 50 30.19 -18.99 -11.57
CA PRO A 50 30.30 -17.72 -10.87
C PRO A 50 29.50 -16.59 -11.48
N LEU A 51 28.90 -16.78 -12.67
CA LEU A 51 28.04 -15.80 -13.34
C LEU A 51 26.58 -15.85 -12.88
N LEU A 52 26.17 -16.86 -12.06
CA LEU A 52 24.82 -16.94 -11.50
C LEU A 52 24.73 -16.37 -10.08
N GLU A 53 25.84 -16.09 -9.42
CA GLU A 53 25.85 -15.44 -8.11
C GLU A 53 25.73 -13.91 -8.16
N GLU A 54 26.10 -13.28 -9.28
CA GLU A 54 25.98 -11.81 -9.38
C GLU A 54 24.57 -11.28 -9.65
N THR A 55 23.58 -12.15 -9.95
CA THR A 55 22.17 -11.72 -10.13
C THR A 55 21.32 -11.83 -8.87
N LYS A 56 21.88 -12.28 -7.76
CA LYS A 56 21.25 -12.22 -6.42
C LYS A 56 21.78 -11.06 -5.57
N LEU A 57 22.18 -9.94 -6.18
CA LEU A 57 22.07 -8.68 -5.46
C LEU A 57 20.57 -8.41 -5.35
N THR A 58 19.98 -8.84 -4.25
CA THR A 58 18.74 -8.28 -3.75
C THR A 58 18.99 -6.78 -3.64
N ASN A 59 18.58 -6.01 -4.64
CA ASN A 59 18.44 -4.57 -4.49
C ASN A 59 17.48 -4.41 -3.32
N ALA A 60 18.01 -4.22 -2.11
CA ALA A 60 17.20 -3.85 -0.98
C ALA A 60 16.42 -2.63 -1.43
N SER A 61 15.10 -2.72 -1.36
CA SER A 61 14.22 -1.67 -1.84
C SER A 61 14.64 -0.36 -1.18
N LYS A 62 14.98 0.62 -2.00
CA LYS A 62 15.52 1.90 -1.54
C LYS A 62 14.44 2.77 -0.92
N TYR A 63 13.19 2.57 -1.37
CA TYR A 63 12.05 3.40 -1.01
C TYR A 63 10.89 2.54 -0.51
N LYS A 64 9.98 3.12 0.26
CA LYS A 64 8.82 2.42 0.81
C LYS A 64 7.53 3.16 0.46
N MET A 65 6.48 2.41 0.14
CA MET A 65 5.15 2.97 -0.08
C MET A 65 4.13 2.22 0.76
N ALA A 66 3.36 2.93 1.60
CA ALA A 66 2.16 2.37 2.18
C ALA A 66 0.97 2.67 1.27
N ILE A 67 0.26 1.62 0.87
CA ILE A 67 -1.00 1.72 0.13
C ILE A 67 -2.10 1.36 1.12
N VAL A 68 -2.84 2.38 1.55
CA VAL A 68 -3.99 2.25 2.45
C VAL A 68 -5.25 2.20 1.60
N ILE A 69 -6.15 1.29 1.92
CA ILE A 69 -7.42 1.15 1.21
C ILE A 69 -8.54 1.33 2.21
N ASP A 70 -9.32 2.39 2.01
CA ASP A 70 -10.43 2.80 2.87
C ASP A 70 -11.76 2.13 2.47
N ASP A 71 -12.78 2.29 3.30
CA ASP A 71 -14.19 1.93 3.11
C ASP A 71 -14.51 0.43 3.13
N PHE A 72 -13.64 -0.44 3.65
CA PHE A 72 -14.02 -1.83 3.94
C PHE A 72 -15.13 -1.90 4.99
N GLY A 73 -15.91 -2.96 4.99
CA GLY A 73 -16.93 -3.27 5.99
C GLY A 73 -18.39 -3.03 5.53
N CYS A 74 -18.63 -2.33 4.42
CA CYS A 74 -19.95 -1.97 3.94
C CYS A 74 -20.26 -2.58 2.56
N ASP A 75 -19.66 -2.04 1.53
CA ASP A 75 -19.90 -2.42 0.13
C ASP A 75 -18.90 -3.48 -0.31
N ARG A 76 -19.36 -4.43 -1.14
CA ARG A 76 -18.52 -5.55 -1.59
C ARG A 76 -17.79 -5.30 -2.90
N HIS A 77 -18.03 -4.15 -3.57
CA HIS A 77 -17.41 -3.84 -4.86
C HIS A 77 -15.90 -3.62 -4.71
N GLY A 78 -15.12 -4.45 -5.38
CA GLY A 78 -13.66 -4.37 -5.39
C GLY A 78 -12.96 -4.94 -4.16
N VAL A 79 -13.71 -5.41 -3.13
CA VAL A 79 -13.13 -5.95 -1.89
C VAL A 79 -12.29 -7.18 -2.17
N GLN A 80 -12.84 -8.18 -2.89
CA GLN A 80 -12.12 -9.42 -3.16
C GLN A 80 -10.89 -9.19 -4.04
N GLU A 81 -11.05 -8.41 -5.11
CA GLU A 81 -9.96 -8.05 -6.01
C GLU A 81 -8.83 -7.33 -5.29
N MET A 82 -9.18 -6.47 -4.32
CA MET A 82 -8.20 -5.75 -3.50
C MET A 82 -7.45 -6.70 -2.56
N LEU A 83 -8.17 -7.57 -1.86
CA LEU A 83 -7.58 -8.54 -0.95
C LEU A 83 -6.76 -9.63 -1.66
N ASP A 84 -6.93 -9.84 -2.96
CA ASP A 84 -6.17 -10.80 -3.77
C ASP A 84 -4.90 -10.21 -4.40
N LEU A 85 -4.58 -8.95 -4.12
CA LEU A 85 -3.35 -8.32 -4.62
C LEU A 85 -2.10 -8.95 -3.99
N ASN A 86 -1.10 -9.23 -4.83
CA ASN A 86 0.17 -9.80 -4.40
C ASN A 86 1.11 -8.72 -3.81
N CYS A 87 0.62 -8.00 -2.81
CA CYS A 87 1.39 -7.05 -2.01
C CYS A 87 0.74 -6.89 -0.63
N ARG A 88 1.46 -6.32 0.33
CA ARG A 88 0.93 -6.09 1.67
C ARG A 88 0.28 -4.71 1.74
N LEU A 89 -1.04 -4.68 1.68
CA LEU A 89 -1.84 -3.46 1.86
C LEU A 89 -2.09 -3.17 3.34
N THR A 90 -2.55 -1.94 3.62
CA THR A 90 -3.20 -1.56 4.86
C THR A 90 -4.69 -1.39 4.58
N CYS A 91 -5.53 -2.27 5.13
CA CYS A 91 -6.97 -2.27 4.94
C CYS A 91 -7.64 -1.51 6.08
N ALA A 92 -8.26 -0.38 5.75
CA ALA A 92 -8.96 0.49 6.70
C ALA A 92 -10.45 0.14 6.72
N ILE A 93 -10.91 -0.34 7.86
CA ILE A 93 -12.23 -0.96 8.00
C ILE A 93 -13.15 -0.09 8.84
N MET A 94 -14.29 0.29 8.28
CA MET A 94 -15.34 1.04 8.98
C MET A 94 -15.94 0.17 10.09
N PRO A 95 -16.21 0.76 11.27
CA PRO A 95 -16.68 0.02 12.44
C PRO A 95 -18.18 -0.28 12.40
N CYS A 96 -18.59 -1.39 13.04
CA CYS A 96 -19.99 -1.72 13.33
C CYS A 96 -20.89 -1.85 12.10
N LEU A 97 -20.34 -2.14 10.93
CA LEU A 97 -21.08 -2.43 9.70
C LEU A 97 -21.21 -3.94 9.50
N GLU A 98 -22.04 -4.33 8.53
CA GLU A 98 -22.39 -5.73 8.27
C GLU A 98 -21.16 -6.63 8.02
N PHE A 99 -20.16 -6.13 7.30
CA PHE A 99 -18.98 -6.89 6.92
C PHE A 99 -17.70 -6.47 7.67
N SER A 100 -17.78 -5.59 8.69
CA SER A 100 -16.60 -5.07 9.40
C SER A 100 -15.70 -6.19 9.95
N GLU A 101 -16.29 -7.13 10.68
CA GLU A 101 -15.55 -8.24 11.30
C GLU A 101 -15.05 -9.23 10.24
N GLU A 102 -15.85 -9.54 9.23
CA GLU A 102 -15.49 -10.45 8.14
C GLU A 102 -14.31 -9.91 7.34
N ASP A 103 -14.39 -8.64 6.91
CA ASP A 103 -13.33 -8.00 6.13
C ASP A 103 -12.02 -7.89 6.92
N ALA A 104 -12.09 -7.57 8.22
CA ALA A 104 -10.91 -7.54 9.09
C ALA A 104 -10.24 -8.92 9.17
N LYS A 105 -11.01 -9.98 9.36
CA LYS A 105 -10.49 -11.35 9.42
C LYS A 105 -9.90 -11.79 8.08
N ASN A 106 -10.57 -11.49 6.97
CA ASN A 106 -10.12 -11.83 5.63
C ASN A 106 -8.83 -11.09 5.25
N ALA A 107 -8.75 -9.79 5.53
CA ALA A 107 -7.55 -8.98 5.31
C ALA A 107 -6.36 -9.53 6.10
N HIS A 108 -6.56 -9.77 7.41
CA HIS A 108 -5.53 -10.33 8.29
C HIS A 108 -5.07 -11.72 7.82
N ALA A 109 -5.99 -12.62 7.47
CA ALA A 109 -5.67 -13.98 7.01
C ALA A 109 -4.85 -13.98 5.71
N LYS A 110 -5.01 -12.95 4.86
CA LYS A 110 -4.22 -12.74 3.63
C LYS A 110 -2.90 -12.01 3.86
N GLY A 111 -2.59 -11.63 5.11
CA GLY A 111 -1.33 -10.98 5.50
C GLY A 111 -1.32 -9.47 5.29
N HIS A 112 -2.47 -8.86 5.03
CA HIS A 112 -2.62 -7.41 5.05
C HIS A 112 -2.65 -6.87 6.48
N GLU A 113 -2.26 -5.61 6.65
CA GLU A 113 -2.46 -4.87 7.88
C GLU A 113 -3.91 -4.42 7.98
N VAL A 114 -4.46 -4.43 9.19
CA VAL A 114 -5.84 -3.97 9.46
C VAL A 114 -5.77 -2.73 10.32
N ILE A 115 -6.53 -1.68 9.96
CA ILE A 115 -6.68 -0.48 10.75
C ILE A 115 -8.16 -0.09 10.89
N LEU A 116 -8.49 0.64 11.94
CA LEU A 116 -9.82 1.20 12.13
C LEU A 116 -10.02 2.43 11.24
N HIS A 117 -10.96 2.39 10.33
CA HIS A 117 -11.42 3.54 9.54
C HIS A 117 -12.54 4.27 10.27
N MET A 118 -12.16 5.18 11.17
CA MET A 118 -13.11 5.80 12.09
C MET A 118 -13.89 6.93 11.44
N PRO A 119 -15.23 6.81 11.32
CA PRO A 119 -16.06 7.88 10.82
C PRO A 119 -16.08 9.09 11.77
N MET A 120 -15.91 10.26 11.21
CA MET A 120 -15.88 11.53 11.93
C MET A 120 -16.71 12.58 11.19
N GLU A 121 -17.36 13.46 11.92
CA GLU A 121 -18.25 14.48 11.34
C GLU A 121 -17.49 15.45 10.43
N SER A 122 -18.10 15.73 9.29
CA SER A 122 -17.65 16.71 8.32
C SER A 122 -18.50 17.98 8.35
N TYR A 123 -17.95 19.07 7.84
CA TYR A 123 -18.73 20.28 7.58
C TYR A 123 -19.83 20.02 6.56
N GLY A 124 -20.93 20.77 6.69
CA GLY A 124 -22.11 20.62 5.85
C GLY A 124 -23.10 19.61 6.42
N ARG A 125 -24.28 19.53 5.77
CA ARG A 125 -25.33 18.57 6.11
C ARG A 125 -25.20 17.36 5.21
N LEU A 126 -24.30 16.45 5.57
CA LEU A 126 -24.13 15.20 4.85
C LEU A 126 -25.12 14.16 5.37
N PRO A 127 -25.54 13.20 4.52
CA PRO A 127 -26.43 12.12 4.94
C PRO A 127 -25.81 11.29 6.07
N GLU A 128 -26.54 11.10 7.18
CA GLU A 128 -26.01 10.35 8.35
C GLU A 128 -25.59 8.93 8.01
N HIS A 129 -26.27 8.28 7.06
CA HIS A 129 -25.92 6.91 6.66
C HIS A 129 -24.52 6.79 6.03
N TRP A 130 -23.90 7.91 5.59
CA TRP A 130 -22.52 7.89 5.09
C TRP A 130 -21.49 7.65 6.22
N TYR A 131 -21.84 8.03 7.46
CA TYR A 131 -20.96 7.79 8.63
C TYR A 131 -21.12 6.39 9.20
N GLY A 132 -22.17 5.65 8.82
CA GLY A 132 -22.51 4.40 9.48
C GLY A 132 -23.10 4.60 10.90
N PRO A 133 -23.26 3.52 11.67
CA PRO A 133 -23.93 3.56 12.96
C PRO A 133 -23.07 4.15 14.11
N LEU A 134 -21.77 4.26 13.90
CA LEU A 134 -20.81 4.74 14.90
C LEU A 134 -19.90 5.80 14.29
N TYR A 135 -20.01 7.06 14.77
CA TYR A 135 -19.11 8.13 14.32
C TYR A 135 -18.89 9.18 15.42
N ILE A 136 -17.74 9.85 15.35
CA ILE A 136 -17.38 10.95 16.27
C ILE A 136 -17.98 12.24 15.74
N LYS A 137 -18.84 12.87 16.56
CA LYS A 137 -19.44 14.20 16.26
C LYS A 137 -18.50 15.31 16.68
N ASN A 138 -18.53 16.43 15.98
CA ASN A 138 -17.74 17.60 16.34
C ASN A 138 -18.17 18.23 17.67
N THR A 139 -19.37 17.89 18.16
CA THR A 139 -19.92 18.29 19.46
C THR A 139 -19.66 17.29 20.58
N ASP A 140 -19.02 16.15 20.29
CA ASP A 140 -18.69 15.17 21.32
C ASP A 140 -17.62 15.74 22.28
N SER A 141 -17.65 15.29 23.52
CA SER A 141 -16.51 15.52 24.42
C SER A 141 -15.35 14.56 24.07
N PRO A 142 -14.11 14.88 24.49
CA PRO A 142 -12.98 13.96 24.35
C PRO A 142 -13.25 12.57 24.93
N GLU A 143 -13.98 12.48 26.05
CA GLU A 143 -14.33 11.21 26.70
C GLU A 143 -15.30 10.39 25.84
N ILE A 144 -16.30 11.04 25.23
CA ILE A 144 -17.25 10.39 24.30
C ILE A 144 -16.49 9.89 23.05
N ALA A 145 -15.58 10.71 22.51
CA ALA A 145 -14.76 10.29 21.37
C ALA A 145 -13.88 9.07 21.71
N LYS A 146 -13.28 9.03 22.88
CA LYS A 146 -12.53 7.85 23.37
C LYS A 146 -13.39 6.61 23.46
N GLN A 147 -14.60 6.71 24.01
CA GLN A 147 -15.56 5.60 24.10
C GLN A 147 -15.94 5.07 22.69
N LYS A 148 -16.19 5.97 21.75
CA LYS A 148 -16.50 5.60 20.36
C LYS A 148 -15.32 4.94 19.65
N LEU A 149 -14.09 5.43 19.87
CA LEU A 149 -12.88 4.77 19.36
C LEU A 149 -12.72 3.36 19.92
N GLU A 150 -12.93 3.18 21.21
CA GLU A 150 -12.87 1.86 21.85
C GLU A 150 -13.92 0.91 21.31
N GLN A 151 -15.17 1.39 21.14
CA GLN A 151 -16.23 0.62 20.51
C GLN A 151 -15.86 0.24 19.06
N GLY A 152 -15.30 1.17 18.29
CA GLY A 152 -14.84 0.92 16.93
C GLY A 152 -13.76 -0.15 16.88
N LEU A 153 -12.71 -0.01 17.71
CA LEU A 153 -11.63 -1.00 17.80
C LEU A 153 -12.11 -2.39 18.20
N ASN A 154 -13.11 -2.47 19.08
CA ASN A 154 -13.71 -3.75 19.47
C ASN A 154 -14.50 -4.42 18.33
N SER A 155 -15.00 -3.65 17.36
CA SER A 155 -15.75 -4.16 16.21
C SER A 155 -14.87 -4.51 15.00
N VAL A 156 -13.58 -4.08 15.02
CA VAL A 156 -12.61 -4.33 13.95
C VAL A 156 -11.43 -5.09 14.54
N PRO A 157 -11.48 -6.43 14.58
CA PRO A 157 -10.38 -7.23 15.12
C PRO A 157 -9.08 -7.01 14.33
N TYR A 158 -7.95 -7.16 15.03
CA TYR A 158 -6.59 -6.95 14.51
C TYR A 158 -6.23 -5.50 14.15
N ALA A 159 -7.09 -4.51 14.41
CA ALA A 159 -6.76 -3.11 14.12
C ALA A 159 -5.63 -2.63 15.04
N ASP A 160 -4.51 -2.18 14.46
CA ASP A 160 -3.32 -1.69 15.14
C ASP A 160 -3.00 -0.21 14.82
N ALA A 161 -3.87 0.44 14.03
CA ALA A 161 -3.84 1.86 13.75
C ALA A 161 -5.26 2.40 13.53
N VAL A 162 -5.37 3.72 13.43
CA VAL A 162 -6.64 4.43 13.17
C VAL A 162 -6.42 5.44 12.05
N ASN A 163 -7.35 5.50 11.08
CA ASN A 163 -7.43 6.64 10.16
C ASN A 163 -8.86 7.22 10.11
N ILE A 164 -9.07 8.21 9.27
CA ILE A 164 -10.27 9.05 9.30
C ILE A 164 -11.11 8.80 8.06
N HIS A 165 -12.38 8.40 8.29
CA HIS A 165 -13.43 8.49 7.27
C HIS A 165 -14.10 9.85 7.34
N MET A 166 -14.07 10.63 6.23
CA MET A 166 -14.65 11.97 6.14
C MET A 166 -13.95 13.00 7.07
N GLY A 167 -14.55 13.42 8.18
CA GLY A 167 -13.93 14.08 9.33
C GLY A 167 -13.52 15.53 9.18
N THR A 168 -13.96 16.27 8.16
CA THR A 168 -13.47 17.63 7.91
C THR A 168 -13.70 18.60 9.07
N ALA A 169 -14.78 18.45 9.86
CA ALA A 169 -15.06 19.29 11.01
C ALA A 169 -14.22 18.86 12.23
N VAL A 170 -14.13 17.55 12.49
CA VAL A 170 -13.40 17.00 13.65
C VAL A 170 -11.90 17.24 13.50
N CYS A 171 -11.35 17.09 12.28
CA CYS A 171 -9.91 17.30 12.03
C CYS A 171 -9.43 18.74 12.29
N GLN A 172 -10.33 19.71 12.42
CA GLN A 172 -10.00 21.09 12.78
C GLN A 172 -10.30 21.44 14.25
N ASN A 173 -10.92 20.50 15.00
CA ASN A 173 -11.25 20.69 16.42
C ASN A 173 -10.09 20.24 17.31
N LYS A 174 -9.26 21.20 17.75
CA LYS A 174 -8.05 20.92 18.55
C LYS A 174 -8.34 20.15 19.83
N ASN A 175 -9.39 20.53 20.57
CA ASN A 175 -9.74 19.90 21.84
C ASN A 175 -10.16 18.43 21.65
N LEU A 176 -10.97 18.18 20.62
CA LEU A 176 -11.43 16.83 20.32
C LEU A 176 -10.30 15.96 19.79
N MET A 177 -9.49 16.49 18.85
CA MET A 177 -8.32 15.79 18.32
C MET A 177 -7.28 15.51 19.41
N GLN A 178 -7.09 16.38 20.38
CA GLN A 178 -6.22 16.10 21.51
C GLN A 178 -6.66 14.84 22.26
N GLY A 179 -7.94 14.74 22.61
CA GLY A 179 -8.45 13.56 23.30
C GLY A 179 -8.34 12.27 22.47
N ILE A 180 -8.61 12.36 21.17
CA ILE A 180 -8.44 11.24 20.22
C ILE A 180 -6.99 10.76 20.17
N LEU A 181 -6.04 11.70 20.02
CA LEU A 181 -4.62 11.39 19.88
C LEU A 181 -3.96 10.93 21.19
N GLU A 182 -4.40 11.47 22.34
CA GLU A 182 -3.99 10.94 23.65
C GLU A 182 -4.47 9.50 23.83
N TYR A 183 -5.68 9.16 23.37
CA TYR A 183 -6.19 7.80 23.43
C TYR A 183 -5.39 6.85 22.52
N THR A 184 -5.15 7.22 21.27
CA THR A 184 -4.36 6.38 20.33
C THR A 184 -2.94 6.19 20.84
N LYS A 185 -2.30 7.25 21.38
CA LYS A 185 -1.00 7.14 22.05
C LYS A 185 -1.03 6.16 23.22
N GLY A 186 -2.04 6.27 24.11
CA GLY A 186 -2.18 5.39 25.27
C GLY A 186 -2.38 3.92 24.91
N LYS A 187 -2.90 3.64 23.71
CA LYS A 187 -3.04 2.29 23.13
C LYS A 187 -1.86 1.89 22.24
N ASN A 188 -0.84 2.72 22.09
CA ASN A 188 0.29 2.52 21.17
C ASN A 188 -0.13 2.33 19.71
N LEU A 189 -1.20 3.02 19.30
CA LEU A 189 -1.72 2.98 17.92
C LEU A 189 -1.10 4.11 17.09
N VAL A 190 -0.83 3.82 15.82
CA VAL A 190 -0.53 4.85 14.82
C VAL A 190 -1.84 5.55 14.45
N PHE A 191 -1.79 6.87 14.30
CA PHE A 191 -2.90 7.65 13.75
C PHE A 191 -2.52 8.16 12.36
N LEU A 192 -3.30 7.83 11.34
CA LEU A 192 -3.10 8.35 9.98
C LEU A 192 -4.12 9.46 9.72
N ASP A 193 -3.63 10.69 9.59
CA ASP A 193 -4.42 11.79 9.07
C ASP A 193 -4.66 11.61 7.57
N SER A 194 -5.90 11.32 7.20
CA SER A 194 -6.32 11.18 5.80
C SER A 194 -6.32 12.52 5.05
N ARG A 195 -6.05 13.64 5.74
CA ARG A 195 -5.98 15.01 5.19
C ARG A 195 -7.15 15.34 4.27
N THR A 196 -8.34 15.10 4.78
CA THR A 196 -9.60 15.36 4.08
C THR A 196 -9.93 16.85 3.96
N ILE A 197 -9.24 17.69 4.72
CA ILE A 197 -9.39 19.14 4.72
C ILE A 197 -8.02 19.81 4.85
N GLU A 198 -7.86 20.95 4.19
CA GLU A 198 -6.74 21.85 4.45
C GLU A 198 -6.86 22.45 5.86
N GLY A 199 -5.74 22.59 6.58
CA GLY A 199 -5.74 23.09 7.95
C GLY A 199 -6.16 22.05 8.98
N SER A 200 -6.06 20.73 8.69
CA SER A 200 -6.11 19.69 9.70
C SER A 200 -5.12 19.97 10.82
N VAL A 201 -5.55 19.76 12.07
CA VAL A 201 -4.72 19.97 13.28
C VAL A 201 -4.12 18.67 13.79
N CYS A 202 -4.38 17.53 13.14
CA CYS A 202 -3.98 16.20 13.62
C CYS A 202 -2.47 16.11 13.87
N LYS A 203 -1.64 16.51 12.90
CA LYS A 203 -0.18 16.45 13.04
C LYS A 203 0.32 17.39 14.14
N SER A 204 -0.12 18.65 14.13
CA SER A 204 0.33 19.64 15.11
C SER A 204 -0.08 19.31 16.55
N VAL A 205 -1.28 18.76 16.76
CA VAL A 205 -1.75 18.29 18.08
C VAL A 205 -1.02 16.98 18.44
N GLY A 206 -0.80 16.09 17.48
CA GLY A 206 -0.03 14.86 17.69
C GLY A 206 1.37 15.14 18.24
N ASP A 207 2.08 16.10 17.63
CA ASP A 207 3.41 16.51 18.09
C ASP A 207 3.38 17.06 19.52
N GLN A 208 2.33 17.83 19.88
CA GLN A 208 2.18 18.39 21.23
C GLN A 208 1.95 17.31 22.29
N VAL A 209 1.12 16.30 21.99
CA VAL A 209 0.81 15.22 22.95
C VAL A 209 1.79 14.04 22.85
N GLY A 210 2.67 14.04 21.87
CA GLY A 210 3.62 12.95 21.58
C GLY A 210 2.94 11.69 21.06
N ALA A 211 1.88 11.83 20.26
CA ALA A 211 1.22 10.75 19.53
C ALA A 211 1.93 10.49 18.19
N ASN A 212 1.93 9.24 17.74
CA ASN A 212 2.48 8.88 16.44
C ASN A 212 1.46 9.18 15.33
N VAL A 213 1.63 10.32 14.66
CA VAL A 213 0.74 10.78 13.59
C VAL A 213 1.49 10.77 12.26
N LEU A 214 0.98 10.00 11.33
CA LEU A 214 1.37 10.00 9.92
C LEU A 214 0.35 10.79 9.09
N GLU A 215 0.75 11.27 7.94
CA GLU A 215 -0.11 12.02 7.03
C GLU A 215 -0.12 11.40 5.63
N ARG A 216 -1.28 11.36 5.00
CA ARG A 216 -1.42 10.95 3.60
C ARG A 216 -0.73 11.94 2.67
N ASP A 217 0.02 11.42 1.69
CA ASP A 217 0.59 12.25 0.62
C ASP A 217 -0.45 12.53 -0.48
N LEU A 218 -1.19 11.52 -0.95
CA LEU A 218 -2.23 11.73 -1.97
C LEU A 218 -3.33 10.64 -1.94
N PHE A 219 -4.47 10.96 -2.55
CA PHE A 219 -5.51 9.97 -2.89
C PHE A 219 -5.24 9.37 -4.27
N LEU A 220 -5.58 8.08 -4.44
CA LEU A 220 -5.53 7.40 -5.73
C LEU A 220 -6.68 7.86 -6.63
N GLU A 221 -7.87 8.06 -6.05
CA GLU A 221 -9.06 8.55 -6.73
C GLU A 221 -9.55 9.87 -6.14
N VAL A 222 -10.08 10.74 -6.99
CA VAL A 222 -10.77 11.96 -6.60
C VAL A 222 -12.03 12.08 -7.45
N GLY A 223 -13.21 12.02 -6.81
CA GLY A 223 -14.49 12.19 -7.49
C GLY A 223 -15.07 10.94 -8.15
N GLY A 224 -14.57 9.74 -7.81
CA GLY A 224 -15.13 8.45 -8.22
C GLY A 224 -14.14 7.48 -8.86
N PRO A 225 -14.59 6.27 -9.21
CA PRO A 225 -13.71 5.19 -9.66
C PRO A 225 -13.09 5.50 -11.03
N SER A 226 -11.76 5.45 -11.11
CA SER A 226 -11.04 5.72 -12.34
C SER A 226 -9.67 5.04 -12.35
N TYR A 227 -9.53 4.01 -13.18
CA TYR A 227 -8.26 3.33 -13.43
C TYR A 227 -7.16 4.32 -13.85
N ARG A 228 -7.48 5.22 -14.79
CA ARG A 228 -6.54 6.22 -15.29
C ARG A 228 -6.04 7.13 -14.16
N GLN A 229 -6.96 7.66 -13.37
CA GLN A 229 -6.60 8.56 -12.28
C GLN A 229 -5.75 7.86 -11.22
N ALA A 230 -6.13 6.63 -10.83
CA ALA A 230 -5.35 5.85 -9.88
C ALA A 230 -3.91 5.61 -10.40
N THR A 231 -3.75 5.28 -11.69
CA THR A 231 -2.43 5.10 -12.32
C THR A 231 -1.62 6.40 -12.36
N GLU A 232 -2.24 7.53 -12.70
CA GLU A 232 -1.60 8.85 -12.68
C GLU A 232 -1.17 9.25 -11.24
N SER A 233 -1.99 8.93 -10.24
CA SER A 233 -1.69 9.17 -8.83
C SER A 233 -0.55 8.28 -8.33
N LEU A 234 -0.52 6.99 -8.70
CA LEU A 234 0.61 6.10 -8.39
C LEU A 234 1.92 6.60 -9.02
N THR A 235 1.86 7.13 -10.24
CA THR A 235 3.03 7.75 -10.88
C THR A 235 3.56 8.95 -10.07
N LYS A 236 2.67 9.79 -9.55
CA LYS A 236 3.06 10.90 -8.66
C LYS A 236 3.64 10.37 -7.34
N ALA A 237 3.07 9.30 -6.78
CA ALA A 237 3.55 8.68 -5.56
C ALA A 237 4.99 8.13 -5.70
N VAL A 238 5.36 7.60 -6.87
CA VAL A 238 6.74 7.20 -7.18
C VAL A 238 7.70 8.38 -7.02
N ASN A 239 7.35 9.56 -7.52
CA ASN A 239 8.18 10.75 -7.37
C ASN A 239 8.31 11.18 -5.92
N ILE A 240 7.20 11.17 -5.16
CA ILE A 240 7.20 11.46 -3.72
C ILE A 240 8.12 10.47 -2.98
N CYS A 241 8.04 9.17 -3.27
CA CYS A 241 8.93 8.18 -2.68
C CYS A 241 10.40 8.49 -2.95
N LYS A 242 10.74 8.89 -4.18
CA LYS A 242 12.12 9.24 -4.56
C LYS A 242 12.63 10.50 -3.87
N GLU A 243 11.75 11.45 -3.62
CA GLU A 243 12.09 12.72 -2.95
C GLU A 243 12.20 12.57 -1.43
N LYS A 244 11.24 11.86 -0.80
CA LYS A 244 11.10 11.77 0.67
C LYS A 244 11.63 10.46 1.27
N GLY A 245 11.95 9.45 0.44
CA GLY A 245 12.27 8.10 0.92
C GLY A 245 11.04 7.20 1.10
N SER A 246 9.86 7.77 1.27
CA SER A 246 8.60 7.03 1.40
C SER A 246 7.39 7.84 0.94
N ALA A 247 6.26 7.15 0.71
CA ALA A 247 4.97 7.78 0.46
C ALA A 247 3.82 6.98 1.10
N ILE A 248 2.75 7.69 1.48
CA ILE A 248 1.48 7.13 1.95
C ILE A 248 0.39 7.55 0.97
N VAL A 249 -0.20 6.57 0.30
CA VAL A 249 -1.31 6.79 -0.62
C VAL A 249 -2.57 6.12 -0.08
N ILE A 250 -3.73 6.76 -0.30
CA ILE A 250 -5.04 6.21 0.07
C ILE A 250 -5.86 5.99 -1.20
N GLY A 251 -6.35 4.76 -1.35
CA GLY A 251 -7.39 4.38 -2.30
C GLY A 251 -8.60 3.84 -1.56
N HIS A 252 -9.63 3.40 -2.30
CA HIS A 252 -10.89 2.96 -1.70
C HIS A 252 -11.39 1.66 -2.34
N VAL A 253 -12.21 0.92 -1.61
CA VAL A 253 -13.15 -0.08 -2.14
C VAL A 253 -14.55 0.54 -2.23
N GLY A 254 -15.54 -0.26 -2.57
CA GLY A 254 -16.93 0.21 -2.66
C GLY A 254 -17.17 1.20 -3.81
N PRO A 255 -18.13 2.12 -3.68
CA PRO A 255 -18.55 3.00 -4.77
C PRO A 255 -17.46 3.96 -5.28
N VAL A 256 -16.49 4.31 -4.43
CA VAL A 256 -15.42 5.27 -4.78
C VAL A 256 -14.34 4.60 -5.62
N GLY A 257 -13.84 3.42 -5.21
CA GLY A 257 -12.73 2.76 -5.90
C GLY A 257 -13.16 1.66 -6.85
N THR A 258 -14.18 0.89 -6.48
CA THR A 258 -14.62 -0.32 -7.19
C THR A 258 -13.43 -1.28 -7.48
N ASN A 259 -13.53 -2.10 -8.51
CA ASN A 259 -12.40 -2.92 -8.98
C ASN A 259 -11.38 -2.12 -9.81
N GLN A 260 -11.64 -0.84 -10.14
CA GLN A 260 -10.73 -0.01 -10.95
C GLN A 260 -9.44 0.33 -10.20
N THR A 261 -9.55 0.64 -8.91
CA THR A 261 -8.39 0.91 -8.06
C THR A 261 -7.54 -0.35 -7.85
N ALA A 262 -8.18 -1.49 -7.54
CA ALA A 262 -7.48 -2.77 -7.40
C ALA A 262 -6.71 -3.14 -8.68
N ARG A 263 -7.35 -2.98 -9.84
CA ARG A 263 -6.73 -3.21 -11.14
C ARG A 263 -5.55 -2.26 -11.39
N ALA A 264 -5.71 -0.98 -11.10
CA ALA A 264 -4.63 0.00 -11.28
C ALA A 264 -3.41 -0.35 -10.41
N ILE A 265 -3.63 -0.69 -9.14
CA ILE A 265 -2.56 -1.12 -8.24
C ILE A 265 -1.89 -2.38 -8.77
N LYS A 266 -2.66 -3.42 -9.12
CA LYS A 266 -2.14 -4.68 -9.67
C LYS A 266 -1.21 -4.46 -10.85
N ASP A 267 -1.66 -3.67 -11.82
CA ASP A 267 -0.89 -3.40 -13.05
C ASP A 267 0.35 -2.53 -12.77
N PHE A 268 0.34 -1.78 -11.65
CA PHE A 268 1.44 -0.90 -11.27
C PHE A 268 2.49 -1.54 -10.35
N LEU A 269 2.19 -2.67 -9.69
CA LEU A 269 3.15 -3.36 -8.79
C LEU A 269 4.50 -3.66 -9.46
N PRO A 270 4.58 -4.17 -10.72
CA PRO A 270 5.87 -4.37 -11.38
C PRO A 270 6.66 -3.08 -11.57
N ILE A 271 5.98 -1.96 -11.81
CA ILE A 271 6.61 -0.64 -11.98
C ILE A 271 7.22 -0.19 -10.65
N LEU A 272 6.48 -0.33 -9.52
CA LEU A 272 7.01 0.00 -8.19
C LEU A 272 8.29 -0.80 -7.90
N SER A 273 8.29 -2.10 -8.20
CA SER A 273 9.47 -2.95 -8.02
C SER A 273 10.65 -2.50 -8.87
N GLN A 274 10.43 -2.14 -10.15
CA GLN A 274 11.46 -1.62 -11.05
C GLN A 274 12.04 -0.29 -10.57
N GLU A 275 11.21 0.54 -9.92
CA GLU A 275 11.61 1.82 -9.34
C GLU A 275 12.28 1.68 -7.95
N GLY A 276 12.46 0.45 -7.47
CA GLY A 276 13.06 0.15 -6.16
C GLY A 276 12.16 0.54 -4.99
N ILE A 277 10.85 0.49 -5.18
CA ILE A 277 9.84 0.80 -4.16
C ILE A 277 9.20 -0.49 -3.66
N GLU A 278 9.28 -0.70 -2.36
CA GLU A 278 8.59 -1.79 -1.66
C GLU A 278 7.24 -1.30 -1.14
N VAL A 279 6.18 -2.07 -1.41
CA VAL A 279 4.88 -1.85 -0.78
C VAL A 279 4.91 -2.49 0.61
N VAL A 280 4.72 -1.66 1.63
CA VAL A 280 4.81 -2.06 3.04
C VAL A 280 3.54 -1.67 3.81
N PRO A 281 3.23 -2.35 4.93
CA PRO A 281 2.21 -1.89 5.87
C PRO A 281 2.49 -0.47 6.39
N LEU A 282 1.45 0.27 6.74
CA LEU A 282 1.55 1.62 7.30
C LEU A 282 2.45 1.67 8.55
N SER A 283 2.33 0.68 9.43
CA SER A 283 3.13 0.56 10.65
C SER A 283 4.65 0.52 10.39
N LYS A 284 5.08 0.07 9.21
CA LYS A 284 6.50 0.05 8.83
C LYS A 284 7.05 1.43 8.48
N LEU A 285 6.20 2.41 8.19
CA LEU A 285 6.60 3.80 7.97
C LEU A 285 6.70 4.58 9.28
N SER A 286 5.90 4.24 10.29
CA SER A 286 5.97 4.87 11.61
C SER A 286 7.31 4.63 12.32
N ALA A 287 7.95 3.49 12.08
CA ALA A 287 9.26 3.15 12.64
C ALA A 287 10.43 3.92 12.00
N LEU A 288 10.20 4.62 10.88
CA LEU A 288 11.22 5.42 10.18
C LEU A 288 11.20 6.89 10.59
N ALA A 289 10.19 7.34 11.34
CA ALA A 289 9.98 8.72 11.74
C ALA A 289 10.64 9.08 13.10
N VAL A 290 11.47 8.17 13.65
CA VAL A 290 12.18 8.35 14.94
C VAL A 290 13.64 8.68 14.71
#